data_cc50dc1284f0badcc3015e0a37034a4e
#
_entry.id   cc50dc1284f0badcc3015e0a37034a4e
#
_cell.length_a   1.000
_cell.length_b   1.000
_cell.length_c   1.000
_cell.angle_alpha   90.00
_cell.angle_beta   90.00
_cell.angle_gamma   90.00
#
_symmetry.space_group_name_H-M   'P 1'
#
loop_
_entity.id
_entity.type
_entity.pdbx_description
1 polymer ?
#
loop_
_entity_poly.entity_id
_entity_poly.type
_entity_poly.pdbx_seq_one_letter_code
_entity_poly.pdbx_strand_id
1 'polypeptide(L)'
;AHVEQGGANFSGGQRQRLAIARALVKQASIYVFDDSFSALDFKTDAKLRAALKADQKIQKRIVVIVGQRVSTIADADLILVLDKGKVVGQGTHQELLATNKVYQSIVNSQIRESKEGDQNA
;
A
#
# COMPACT_ATOMS: atom_id res chain seq x y z
N ALA A 1 -14.37 20.98 -7.74
CA ALA A 1 -15.19 19.81 -7.96
C ALA A 1 -16.15 19.59 -6.80
N HIS A 2 -17.37 19.23 -7.12
CA HIS A 2 -18.39 18.97 -6.11
C HIS A 2 -18.21 17.57 -5.52
N VAL A 3 -18.12 17.49 -4.19
CA VAL A 3 -18.05 16.22 -3.47
C VAL A 3 -19.30 16.05 -2.63
N GLU A 4 -20.08 15.01 -2.91
CA GLU A 4 -21.23 14.67 -2.10
C GLU A 4 -20.82 14.10 -0.75
N GLN A 5 -21.75 14.11 0.22
CA GLN A 5 -21.50 13.56 1.53
C GLN A 5 -21.06 12.10 1.42
N GLY A 6 -19.94 11.75 2.04
CA GLY A 6 -19.35 10.42 1.95
C GLY A 6 -18.67 10.10 0.61
N GLY A 7 -18.59 11.05 -0.32
CA GLY A 7 -17.98 10.84 -1.62
C GLY A 7 -18.76 9.91 -2.54
N ALA A 8 -20.10 9.85 -2.39
CA ALA A 8 -20.96 8.91 -3.12
C ALA A 8 -20.94 9.08 -4.64
N ASN A 9 -20.60 10.28 -5.15
CA ASN A 9 -20.52 10.59 -6.58
C ASN A 9 -19.17 10.20 -7.22
N PHE A 10 -18.27 9.55 -6.47
CA PHE A 10 -16.97 9.11 -6.97
C PHE A 10 -16.86 7.58 -6.96
N SER A 11 -16.05 7.02 -7.87
CA SER A 11 -15.68 5.61 -7.82
C SER A 11 -14.84 5.30 -6.58
N GLY A 12 -14.69 4.01 -6.23
CA GLY A 12 -13.84 3.59 -5.11
C GLY A 12 -12.40 4.09 -5.24
N GLY A 13 -11.81 3.98 -6.43
CA GLY A 13 -10.46 4.49 -6.68
C GLY A 13 -10.36 6.00 -6.61
N GLN A 14 -11.36 6.71 -7.10
CA GLN A 14 -11.42 8.18 -7.01
C GLN A 14 -11.54 8.62 -5.56
N ARG A 15 -12.37 7.94 -4.76
CA ARG A 15 -12.50 8.23 -3.32
C ARG A 15 -11.19 8.00 -2.58
N GLN A 16 -10.47 6.94 -2.89
CA GLN A 16 -9.17 6.67 -2.27
C GLN A 16 -8.13 7.73 -2.65
N ARG A 17 -8.06 8.12 -3.92
CA ARG A 17 -7.15 9.20 -4.35
C ARG A 17 -7.47 10.53 -3.67
N LEU A 18 -8.74 10.85 -3.52
CA LEU A 18 -9.17 12.08 -2.84
C LEU A 18 -8.77 12.04 -1.35
N ALA A 19 -8.96 10.92 -0.68
CA ALA A 19 -8.55 10.73 0.72
C ALA A 19 -7.04 10.88 0.89
N ILE A 20 -6.24 10.31 -0.01
CA ILE A 20 -4.78 10.45 -0.02
C ILE A 20 -4.39 11.91 -0.21
N ALA A 21 -4.98 12.60 -1.19
CA ALA A 21 -4.71 14.01 -1.44
C ALA A 21 -5.01 14.89 -0.22
N ARG A 22 -6.13 14.63 0.47
CA ARG A 22 -6.48 15.35 1.71
C ARG A 22 -5.44 15.14 2.82
N ALA A 23 -4.94 13.92 2.97
CA ALA A 23 -3.91 13.61 3.95
C ALA A 23 -2.61 14.36 3.64
N LEU A 24 -2.22 14.44 2.38
CA LEU A 24 -0.97 15.08 1.94
C LEU A 24 -1.01 16.61 2.06
N VAL A 25 -2.19 17.22 1.97
CA VAL A 25 -2.34 18.67 2.18
C VAL A 25 -2.01 19.08 3.62
N LYS A 26 -2.29 18.21 4.57
CA LYS A 26 -1.92 18.43 5.97
C LYS A 26 -0.44 18.15 6.16
N GLN A 27 0.30 19.12 6.69
CA GLN A 27 1.71 18.94 7.04
C GLN A 27 1.82 18.18 8.36
N ALA A 28 1.66 16.86 8.32
CA ALA A 28 1.71 16.00 9.50
C ALA A 28 3.12 15.47 9.73
N SER A 29 3.43 15.09 10.98
CA SER A 29 4.67 14.37 11.31
C SER A 29 4.60 12.90 10.96
N ILE A 30 3.38 12.34 10.97
CA ILE A 30 3.11 10.94 10.68
C ILE A 30 1.95 10.87 9.69
N TYR A 31 2.15 10.13 8.60
CA TYR A 31 1.10 9.80 7.64
C TYR A 31 0.74 8.33 7.78
N VAL A 32 -0.54 8.02 7.90
CA VAL A 32 -1.03 6.63 7.94
C VAL A 32 -1.96 6.40 6.75
N PHE A 33 -1.60 5.46 5.89
CA PHE A 33 -2.43 5.03 4.76
C PHE A 33 -2.94 3.63 5.06
N ASP A 34 -4.15 3.56 5.60
CA ASP A 34 -4.78 2.28 5.97
C ASP A 34 -5.64 1.79 4.81
N ASP A 35 -5.12 0.78 4.10
CA ASP A 35 -5.75 0.16 2.93
C ASP A 35 -6.14 1.19 1.84
N SER A 36 -5.39 2.31 1.77
CA SER A 36 -5.74 3.45 0.90
C SER A 36 -5.49 3.18 -0.59
N PHE A 37 -4.76 2.12 -0.92
CA PHE A 37 -4.39 1.79 -2.29
C PHE A 37 -5.19 0.63 -2.87
N SER A 38 -6.07 -0.01 -2.10
CA SER A 38 -6.73 -1.26 -2.46
C SER A 38 -7.67 -1.15 -3.67
N ALA A 39 -8.33 0.01 -3.86
CA ALA A 39 -9.24 0.23 -4.99
C ALA A 39 -8.55 0.84 -6.22
N LEU A 40 -7.24 1.06 -6.16
CA LEU A 40 -6.47 1.57 -7.29
C LEU A 40 -6.04 0.41 -8.20
N ASP A 41 -6.03 0.65 -9.52
CA ASP A 41 -5.40 -0.28 -10.44
C ASP A 41 -3.87 -0.31 -10.22
N PHE A 42 -3.20 -1.36 -10.69
CA PHE A 42 -1.77 -1.52 -10.44
C PHE A 42 -0.92 -0.37 -11.00
N LYS A 43 -1.30 0.16 -12.15
CA LYS A 43 -0.58 1.27 -12.80
C LYS A 43 -0.71 2.56 -11.99
N THR A 44 -1.91 2.90 -11.55
CA THR A 44 -2.17 4.10 -10.75
C THR A 44 -1.52 3.97 -9.37
N ASP A 45 -1.62 2.81 -8.73
CA ASP A 45 -0.96 2.50 -7.47
C ASP A 45 0.55 2.70 -7.59
N ALA A 46 1.19 2.13 -8.61
CA ALA A 46 2.63 2.26 -8.83
C ALA A 46 3.06 3.72 -9.04
N LYS A 47 2.30 4.48 -9.83
CA LYS A 47 2.58 5.90 -10.07
C LYS A 47 2.47 6.72 -8.79
N LEU A 48 1.43 6.47 -8.00
CA LEU A 48 1.20 7.20 -6.75
C LEU A 48 2.29 6.90 -5.73
N ARG A 49 2.67 5.63 -5.58
CA ARG A 49 3.78 5.24 -4.68
C ARG A 49 5.10 5.85 -5.12
N ALA A 50 5.39 5.87 -6.41
CA ALA A 50 6.58 6.51 -6.94
C ALA A 50 6.60 8.01 -6.64
N ALA A 51 5.47 8.70 -6.78
CA ALA A 51 5.33 10.11 -6.46
C ALA A 51 5.56 10.39 -4.97
N LEU A 52 5.00 9.56 -4.09
CA LEU A 52 5.20 9.66 -2.64
C LEU A 52 6.67 9.45 -2.27
N LYS A 53 7.33 8.49 -2.90
CA LYS A 53 8.75 8.20 -2.66
C LYS A 53 9.66 9.33 -3.13
N ALA A 54 9.31 10.01 -4.21
CA ALA A 54 10.07 11.13 -4.75
C ALA A 54 9.86 12.43 -3.98
N ASP A 55 8.80 12.55 -3.18
CA ASP A 55 8.50 13.77 -2.42
C ASP A 55 9.38 13.83 -1.17
N GLN A 56 10.38 14.70 -1.20
CA GLN A 56 11.34 14.85 -0.10
C GLN A 56 10.69 15.33 1.20
N LYS A 57 9.61 16.11 1.13
CA LYS A 57 8.89 16.57 2.32
C LYS A 57 8.23 15.40 3.04
N ILE A 58 7.66 14.47 2.29
CA ILE A 58 7.02 13.27 2.83
C ILE A 58 8.08 12.30 3.36
N GLN A 59 9.20 12.13 2.64
CA GLN A 59 10.27 11.22 3.04
C GLN A 59 10.95 11.60 4.36
N LYS A 60 10.84 12.85 4.77
CA LYS A 60 11.32 13.32 6.09
C LYS A 60 10.34 13.03 7.22
N ARG A 61 9.18 12.46 6.92
CA ARG A 61 8.12 12.15 7.88
C ARG A 61 8.03 10.64 8.08
N ILE A 62 7.32 10.22 9.11
CA ILE A 62 6.99 8.80 9.29
C ILE A 62 5.80 8.50 8.40
N VAL A 63 5.95 7.50 7.52
CA VAL A 63 4.88 7.03 6.65
C VAL A 63 4.57 5.58 7.00
N VAL A 64 3.35 5.32 7.44
CA VAL A 64 2.85 3.99 7.77
C VAL A 64 1.83 3.58 6.70
N ILE A 65 2.09 2.47 6.05
CA ILE A 65 1.20 1.92 5.01
C ILE A 65 0.68 0.58 5.50
N VAL A 66 -0.63 0.45 5.58
CA VAL A 66 -1.30 -0.81 5.88
C VAL A 66 -1.91 -1.34 4.59
N GLY A 67 -1.51 -2.52 4.18
CA GLY A 67 -1.99 -3.09 2.92
C GLY A 67 -1.79 -4.59 2.85
N GLN A 68 -2.53 -5.20 1.96
CA GLN A 68 -2.48 -6.65 1.71
C GLN A 68 -1.67 -6.98 0.47
N ARG A 69 -1.41 -6.01 -0.41
CA ARG A 69 -0.62 -6.21 -1.62
C ARG A 69 0.87 -6.06 -1.31
N VAL A 70 1.65 -7.08 -1.61
CA VAL A 70 3.11 -7.03 -1.45
C VAL A 70 3.72 -5.90 -2.29
N SER A 71 3.22 -5.67 -3.49
CA SER A 71 3.69 -4.59 -4.36
C SER A 71 3.59 -3.21 -3.71
N THR A 72 2.62 -3.01 -2.81
CA THR A 72 2.42 -1.74 -2.11
C THR A 72 3.47 -1.50 -1.02
N ILE A 73 3.94 -2.57 -0.37
CA ILE A 73 4.77 -2.47 0.84
C ILE A 73 6.22 -2.90 0.63
N ALA A 74 6.57 -3.50 -0.50
CA ALA A 74 7.87 -4.11 -0.73
C ALA A 74 9.05 -3.11 -0.62
N ASP A 75 8.82 -1.85 -0.93
CA ASP A 75 9.85 -0.80 -0.88
C ASP A 75 9.98 -0.13 0.50
N ALA A 76 9.21 -0.54 1.48
CA ALA A 76 9.26 0.06 2.81
C ALA A 76 10.61 -0.20 3.49
N ASP A 77 11.03 0.75 4.32
CA ASP A 77 12.27 0.61 5.11
C ASP A 77 12.13 -0.46 6.19
N LEU A 78 10.92 -0.65 6.70
CA LEU A 78 10.59 -1.68 7.68
C LEU A 78 9.21 -2.23 7.39
N ILE A 79 9.11 -3.54 7.27
CA ILE A 79 7.84 -4.24 7.09
C ILE A 79 7.54 -5.04 8.35
N LEU A 80 6.32 -4.88 8.87
CA LEU A 80 5.81 -5.72 9.96
C LEU A 80 4.81 -6.71 9.37
N VAL A 81 5.03 -7.99 9.63
CA VAL A 81 4.12 -9.06 9.20
C VAL A 81 3.22 -9.42 10.37
N LEU A 82 1.92 -9.31 10.16
CA LEU A 82 0.92 -9.61 11.17
C LEU A 82 0.18 -10.89 10.82
N ASP A 83 -0.01 -11.75 11.81
CA ASP A 83 -0.81 -12.95 11.69
C ASP A 83 -1.54 -13.19 13.01
N LYS A 84 -2.85 -13.36 12.94
CA LYS A 84 -3.72 -13.61 14.10
C LYS A 84 -3.51 -12.61 15.24
N GLY A 85 -3.37 -11.32 14.89
CA GLY A 85 -3.20 -10.24 15.85
C GLY A 85 -1.82 -10.13 16.48
N LYS A 86 -0.84 -10.85 15.94
CA LYS A 86 0.54 -10.81 16.45
C LYS A 86 1.53 -10.44 15.35
N VAL A 87 2.61 -9.78 15.72
CA VAL A 87 3.74 -9.55 14.82
C VAL A 87 4.56 -10.84 14.74
N VAL A 88 4.57 -11.46 13.56
CA VAL A 88 5.28 -12.72 13.31
C VAL A 88 6.58 -12.52 12.50
N GLY A 89 6.87 -11.29 12.09
CA GLY A 89 8.11 -10.96 11.39
C GLY A 89 8.28 -9.46 11.24
N GLN A 90 9.54 -9.04 11.12
CA GLN A 90 9.90 -7.65 10.85
C GLN A 90 11.21 -7.60 10.07
N GLY A 91 11.34 -6.64 9.18
CA GLY A 91 12.53 -6.44 8.36
C GLY A 91 12.19 -5.84 7.01
N THR A 92 13.16 -5.85 6.11
CA THR A 92 12.96 -5.45 4.72
C THR A 92 12.30 -6.60 3.92
N HIS A 93 11.83 -6.28 2.73
CA HIS A 93 11.28 -7.28 1.81
C HIS A 93 12.27 -8.43 1.56
N GLN A 94 13.52 -8.12 1.30
CA GLN A 94 14.55 -9.13 1.03
C GLN A 94 14.84 -9.99 2.24
N GLU A 95 14.94 -9.40 3.42
CA GLU A 95 15.16 -10.12 4.68
C GLU A 95 14.00 -11.08 4.98
N LEU A 96 12.78 -10.62 4.82
CA LEU A 96 11.59 -11.44 5.08
C LEU A 96 11.43 -12.57 4.06
N LEU A 97 11.75 -12.33 2.79
CA LEU A 97 11.76 -13.38 1.78
C LEU A 97 12.77 -14.48 2.09
N ALA A 98 13.90 -14.12 2.69
CA ALA A 98 14.96 -15.07 3.03
C ALA A 98 14.66 -15.88 4.29
N THR A 99 13.91 -15.31 5.25
CA THR A 99 13.82 -15.86 6.62
C THR A 99 12.42 -16.13 7.13
N ASN A 100 11.37 -15.52 6.57
CA ASN A 100 10.03 -15.57 7.15
C ASN A 100 9.07 -16.39 6.29
N LYS A 101 8.62 -17.52 6.82
CA LYS A 101 7.73 -18.44 6.10
C LYS A 101 6.35 -17.86 5.82
N VAL A 102 5.80 -17.08 6.76
CA VAL A 102 4.49 -16.43 6.58
C VAL A 102 4.56 -15.42 5.44
N TYR A 103 5.60 -14.60 5.42
CA TYR A 103 5.82 -13.62 4.36
C TYR A 103 6.02 -14.28 2.99
N GLN A 104 6.84 -15.34 2.93
CA GLN A 104 7.05 -16.13 1.72
C GLN A 104 5.73 -16.69 1.17
N SER A 105 4.88 -17.19 2.06
CA SER A 105 3.56 -17.73 1.68
C SER A 105 2.65 -16.65 1.07
N ILE A 106 2.63 -15.46 1.67
CA ILE A 106 1.86 -14.32 1.16
C ILE A 106 2.34 -13.91 -0.24
N VAL A 107 3.65 -13.79 -0.42
CA VAL A 107 4.25 -13.42 -1.71
C VAL A 107 3.93 -14.47 -2.78
N ASN A 108 4.10 -15.75 -2.47
CA ASN A 108 3.83 -16.84 -3.41
C ASN A 108 2.35 -16.90 -3.82
N SER A 109 1.44 -16.66 -2.89
CA SER A 109 0.02 -16.61 -3.17
C SER A 109 -0.31 -15.49 -4.18
N GLN A 110 0.25 -14.33 -4.00
CA GLN A 110 0.01 -13.18 -4.89
C GLN A 110 0.64 -13.37 -6.27
N ILE A 111 1.78 -14.01 -6.36
CA ILE A 111 2.41 -14.37 -7.65
C ILE A 111 1.51 -15.36 -8.42
N ARG A 112 0.93 -16.36 -7.75
CA ARG A 112 0.01 -17.32 -8.40
C ARG A 112 -1.23 -16.63 -8.93
N GLU A 113 -1.86 -15.78 -8.15
CA GLU A 113 -3.05 -15.01 -8.55
C GLU A 113 -2.75 -14.16 -9.79
N SER A 114 -1.59 -13.54 -9.83
CA SER A 114 -1.16 -12.73 -10.97
C SER A 114 -1.00 -13.57 -12.25
N LYS A 115 -0.40 -14.76 -12.14
CA LYS A 115 -0.22 -15.67 -13.28
C LYS A 115 -1.54 -16.24 -13.79
N GLU A 116 -2.45 -16.60 -12.89
CA GLU A 116 -3.77 -17.09 -13.25
C GLU A 116 -4.60 -16.01 -13.94
N GLY A 117 -4.52 -14.76 -13.47
CA GLY A 117 -5.16 -13.63 -14.10
C GLY A 117 -4.68 -13.40 -15.54
N ASP A 118 -3.38 -13.51 -15.78
CA ASP A 118 -2.79 -13.37 -17.12
C ASP A 118 -3.21 -14.48 -18.07
N GLN A 119 -3.40 -15.71 -17.58
CA GLN A 119 -3.84 -16.84 -18.40
C GLN A 119 -5.31 -16.75 -18.78
N ASN A 120 -6.13 -16.09 -17.99
CA ASN A 120 -7.56 -15.94 -18.20
C ASN A 120 -7.96 -14.63 -18.90
N ALA A 121 -6.98 -13.83 -19.26
CA ALA A 121 -7.22 -12.53 -19.88
C ALA A 121 -7.41 -12.63 -21.41
#